data_16905d02deb46c325d70ebcd3f589430
#
_entry.id   16905d02deb46c325d70ebcd3f589430
#
_cell.length_a   1.000
_cell.length_b   1.000
_cell.length_c   1.000
_cell.angle_alpha   90.00
_cell.angle_beta   90.00
_cell.angle_gamma   90.00
#
_symmetry.space_group_name_H-M   'P 1'
#
loop_
_entity.id
_entity.type
_entity.pdbx_description
1 polymer ?
#
loop_
_entity_poly.entity_id
_entity_poly.type
_entity_poly.pdbx_seq_one_letter_code
_entity_poly.pdbx_strand_id
1 'polypeptide(L)'
;TDDRYEKINNFVSLAIDKKVLRREGGKLVKMIDFFESGEFHRIRVDRPLSVISNEIEPLVQLQEQLQSLALQPGLRIKHRLREYLINQAAYMFKKDYMLYATPEESKSMDVGAPALIRGDARKIGIILIHGYMAAPLEVRALAEYLGSRGYWVYIPRLKGHGTAPEDLATRGYLEWVESVEEGYAIMAGLCRKLVVGGFSAGAGLALDLCSPVGDLSGVFAISPPFKLQDFSARFVPAVNL
;
A
#
# COMPACT_ATOMS: atom_id res chain seq x y z
N THR A 1 -27.28 16.98 -33.68
CA THR A 1 -27.53 15.69 -33.00
C THR A 1 -26.80 15.74 -31.67
N ASP A 2 -27.54 15.54 -30.59
CA ASP A 2 -27.04 15.70 -29.24
C ASP A 2 -26.03 14.54 -28.97
N ASP A 3 -24.75 14.84 -28.84
CA ASP A 3 -23.63 13.92 -28.58
C ASP A 3 -23.90 12.96 -27.40
N ARG A 4 -24.76 13.35 -26.46
CA ARG A 4 -25.20 12.52 -25.32
C ARG A 4 -26.01 11.29 -25.76
N TYR A 5 -26.85 11.40 -26.77
CA TYR A 5 -27.66 10.26 -27.27
C TYR A 5 -26.80 9.27 -28.06
N GLU A 6 -25.77 9.74 -28.74
CA GLU A 6 -24.85 8.88 -29.46
C GLU A 6 -24.01 8.03 -28.50
N LYS A 7 -23.52 8.64 -27.42
CA LYS A 7 -22.79 7.93 -26.33
C LYS A 7 -23.66 6.89 -25.63
N ILE A 8 -24.93 7.20 -25.33
CA ILE A 8 -25.88 6.24 -24.74
C ILE A 8 -26.13 5.07 -25.67
N ASN A 9 -26.35 5.32 -26.96
CA ASN A 9 -26.56 4.26 -27.95
C ASN A 9 -25.34 3.36 -28.11
N ASN A 10 -24.14 3.93 -28.13
CA ASN A 10 -22.89 3.18 -28.17
C ASN A 10 -22.72 2.31 -26.92
N PHE A 11 -23.04 2.86 -25.74
CA PHE A 11 -23.00 2.10 -24.48
C PHE A 11 -24.00 0.94 -24.48
N VAL A 12 -25.25 1.18 -24.93
CA VAL A 12 -26.28 0.13 -25.01
C VAL A 12 -25.88 -0.95 -26.02
N SER A 13 -25.32 -0.58 -27.17
CA SER A 13 -24.83 -1.52 -28.17
C SER A 13 -23.71 -2.38 -27.61
N LEU A 14 -22.73 -1.77 -26.95
CA LEU A 14 -21.65 -2.49 -26.28
C LEU A 14 -22.16 -3.45 -25.20
N ALA A 15 -23.14 -3.02 -24.40
CA ALA A 15 -23.74 -3.86 -23.36
C ALA A 15 -24.49 -5.08 -23.94
N ILE A 16 -25.10 -4.92 -25.12
CA ILE A 16 -25.74 -6.03 -25.85
C ILE A 16 -24.67 -6.99 -26.41
N ASP A 17 -23.64 -6.49 -27.02
CA ASP A 17 -22.51 -7.30 -27.54
C ASP A 17 -21.83 -8.11 -26.45
N LYS A 18 -21.71 -7.53 -25.25
CA LYS A 18 -21.15 -8.22 -24.08
C LYS A 18 -22.14 -9.08 -23.32
N LYS A 19 -23.36 -9.28 -23.85
CA LYS A 19 -24.45 -10.09 -23.24
C LYS A 19 -24.85 -9.63 -21.83
N VAL A 20 -24.66 -8.36 -21.52
CA VAL A 20 -25.11 -7.73 -20.28
C VAL A 20 -26.58 -7.33 -20.41
N LEU A 21 -26.97 -6.86 -21.58
CA LEU A 21 -28.33 -6.52 -21.95
C LEU A 21 -28.78 -7.34 -23.17
N ARG A 22 -30.10 -7.54 -23.28
CA ARG A 22 -30.76 -8.08 -24.46
C ARG A 22 -31.93 -7.17 -24.85
N ARG A 23 -32.18 -7.00 -26.13
CA ARG A 23 -33.35 -6.26 -26.62
C ARG A 23 -34.50 -7.24 -26.90
N GLU A 24 -35.61 -7.07 -26.21
CA GLU A 24 -36.84 -7.86 -26.41
C GLU A 24 -38.03 -6.93 -26.53
N GLY A 25 -38.77 -7.01 -27.65
CA GLY A 25 -39.97 -6.22 -27.86
C GLY A 25 -39.77 -4.71 -27.68
N GLY A 26 -38.62 -4.16 -28.08
CA GLY A 26 -38.29 -2.74 -27.92
C GLY A 26 -37.79 -2.34 -26.51
N LYS A 27 -37.78 -3.25 -25.54
CA LYS A 27 -37.29 -3.02 -24.20
C LYS A 27 -35.88 -3.62 -24.02
N LEU A 28 -35.11 -3.02 -23.13
CA LEU A 28 -33.83 -3.57 -22.71
C LEU A 28 -34.03 -4.47 -21.47
N VAL A 29 -33.63 -5.71 -21.60
CA VAL A 29 -33.72 -6.72 -20.53
C VAL A 29 -32.33 -7.00 -20.03
N LYS A 30 -32.14 -6.95 -18.72
CA LYS A 30 -30.89 -7.28 -18.02
C LYS A 30 -30.67 -8.79 -18.06
N MET A 31 -29.46 -9.20 -18.47
CA MET A 31 -29.05 -10.62 -18.62
C MET A 31 -28.17 -11.10 -17.47
N ILE A 32 -27.55 -10.19 -16.73
CA ILE A 32 -26.61 -10.47 -15.64
C ILE A 32 -27.18 -9.94 -14.34
N ASP A 33 -27.18 -10.73 -13.29
CA ASP A 33 -27.52 -10.22 -11.97
C ASP A 33 -26.30 -9.60 -11.28
N PHE A 34 -26.20 -8.26 -11.34
CA PHE A 34 -25.12 -7.51 -10.71
C PHE A 34 -25.13 -7.58 -9.17
N PHE A 35 -26.20 -8.09 -8.57
CA PHE A 35 -26.32 -8.27 -7.12
C PHE A 35 -25.70 -9.60 -6.65
N GLU A 36 -25.42 -10.54 -7.55
CA GLU A 36 -24.54 -11.66 -7.26
C GLU A 36 -23.11 -11.14 -7.21
N SER A 37 -22.61 -10.94 -5.99
CA SER A 37 -21.33 -10.30 -5.68
C SER A 37 -20.12 -10.88 -6.44
N GLY A 38 -20.19 -12.14 -6.88
CA GLY A 38 -19.11 -12.78 -7.62
C GLY A 38 -18.91 -12.32 -9.06
N GLU A 39 -19.99 -12.05 -9.82
CA GLU A 39 -19.89 -11.64 -11.23
C GLU A 39 -19.32 -10.22 -11.36
N PHE A 40 -19.77 -9.29 -10.52
CA PHE A 40 -19.24 -7.91 -10.55
C PHE A 40 -17.76 -7.84 -10.14
N HIS A 41 -17.40 -8.61 -9.12
CA HIS A 41 -16.00 -8.69 -8.68
C HIS A 41 -15.12 -9.30 -9.79
N ARG A 42 -15.57 -10.37 -10.44
CA ARG A 42 -14.85 -11.02 -11.55
C ARG A 42 -14.60 -10.06 -12.72
N ILE A 43 -15.61 -9.28 -13.13
CA ILE A 43 -15.47 -8.29 -14.21
C ILE A 43 -14.42 -7.21 -13.85
N ARG A 44 -14.40 -6.74 -12.61
CA ARG A 44 -13.41 -5.75 -12.15
C ARG A 44 -11.99 -6.33 -12.11
N VAL A 45 -11.84 -7.57 -11.68
CA VAL A 45 -10.52 -8.24 -11.59
C VAL A 45 -10.01 -8.59 -12.99
N ASP A 46 -10.86 -9.11 -13.87
CA ASP A 46 -10.45 -9.53 -15.21
C ASP A 46 -10.13 -8.35 -16.15
N ARG A 47 -10.70 -7.17 -15.89
CA ARG A 47 -10.51 -5.98 -16.75
C ARG A 47 -10.40 -4.67 -15.96
N PRO A 48 -9.47 -4.56 -15.01
CA PRO A 48 -9.36 -3.36 -14.18
C PRO A 48 -9.08 -2.09 -15.00
N LEU A 49 -8.29 -2.20 -16.08
CA LEU A 49 -7.99 -1.07 -16.96
C LEU A 49 -9.21 -0.56 -17.69
N SER A 50 -10.14 -1.43 -18.10
CA SER A 50 -11.38 -1.01 -18.77
C SER A 50 -12.33 -0.28 -17.82
N VAL A 51 -12.39 -0.70 -16.55
CA VAL A 51 -13.20 -0.02 -15.53
C VAL A 51 -12.63 1.37 -15.24
N ILE A 52 -11.32 1.46 -15.03
CA ILE A 52 -10.63 2.73 -14.80
C ILE A 52 -10.77 3.66 -16.01
N SER A 53 -10.64 3.15 -17.23
CA SER A 53 -10.80 3.92 -18.46
C SER A 53 -12.20 4.55 -18.57
N ASN A 54 -13.25 3.79 -18.26
CA ASN A 54 -14.62 4.30 -18.28
C ASN A 54 -14.89 5.36 -17.20
N GLU A 55 -14.26 5.26 -16.04
CA GLU A 55 -14.40 6.25 -14.98
C GLU A 55 -13.62 7.55 -15.30
N ILE A 56 -12.55 7.46 -16.07
CA ILE A 56 -11.64 8.57 -16.39
C ILE A 56 -12.03 9.28 -17.70
N GLU A 57 -12.75 8.63 -18.60
CA GLU A 57 -13.12 9.22 -19.91
C GLU A 57 -13.68 10.65 -19.82
N PRO A 58 -14.51 11.01 -18.81
CA PRO A 58 -14.97 12.40 -18.65
C PRO A 58 -13.88 13.35 -18.12
N LEU A 59 -12.72 12.86 -17.70
CA LEU A 59 -11.65 13.64 -17.09
C LEU A 59 -10.48 13.83 -18.08
N VAL A 60 -10.69 14.68 -19.09
CA VAL A 60 -9.70 14.91 -20.18
C VAL A 60 -8.30 15.20 -19.67
N GLN A 61 -8.17 16.03 -18.63
CA GLN A 61 -6.85 16.34 -18.04
C GLN A 61 -6.16 15.12 -17.44
N LEU A 62 -6.92 14.24 -16.78
CA LEU A 62 -6.38 13.01 -16.20
C LEU A 62 -6.00 12.00 -17.31
N GLN A 63 -6.80 11.92 -18.37
CA GLN A 63 -6.51 11.09 -19.55
C GLN A 63 -5.20 11.54 -20.23
N GLU A 64 -5.01 12.83 -20.43
CA GLU A 64 -3.77 13.37 -20.99
C GLU A 64 -2.56 13.08 -20.09
N GLN A 65 -2.72 13.21 -18.76
CA GLN A 65 -1.67 12.87 -17.80
C GLN A 65 -1.31 11.38 -17.85
N LEU A 66 -2.30 10.49 -17.91
CA LEU A 66 -2.07 9.03 -18.03
C LEU A 66 -1.39 8.66 -19.34
N GLN A 67 -1.81 9.24 -20.46
CA GLN A 67 -1.14 9.04 -21.75
C GLN A 67 0.31 9.52 -21.70
N SER A 68 0.54 10.71 -21.14
CA SER A 68 1.89 11.26 -20.96
C SER A 68 2.77 10.34 -20.06
N LEU A 69 2.20 9.76 -19.01
CA LEU A 69 2.92 8.80 -18.16
C LEU A 69 3.21 7.48 -18.88
N ALA A 70 2.25 6.95 -19.64
CA ALA A 70 2.39 5.68 -20.35
C ALA A 70 3.50 5.72 -21.43
N LEU A 71 3.78 6.90 -21.98
CA LEU A 71 4.85 7.12 -22.97
C LEU A 71 6.23 7.33 -22.35
N GLN A 72 6.34 7.40 -21.02
CA GLN A 72 7.63 7.63 -20.36
C GLN A 72 8.45 6.34 -20.24
N PRO A 73 9.79 6.43 -20.29
CA PRO A 73 10.67 5.30 -20.00
C PRO A 73 10.36 4.71 -18.60
N GLY A 74 10.27 3.38 -18.50
CA GLY A 74 9.92 2.70 -17.27
C GLY A 74 10.78 3.10 -16.05
N LEU A 75 12.06 3.44 -16.25
CA LEU A 75 12.94 3.95 -15.19
C LEU A 75 12.46 5.30 -14.64
N ARG A 76 11.91 6.18 -15.49
CA ARG A 76 11.38 7.48 -15.07
C ARG A 76 10.07 7.30 -14.29
N ILE A 77 9.22 6.38 -14.73
CA ILE A 77 7.99 6.03 -14.00
C ILE A 77 8.34 5.49 -12.61
N LYS A 78 9.27 4.53 -12.52
CA LYS A 78 9.74 4.00 -11.23
C LYS A 78 10.30 5.08 -10.30
N HIS A 79 11.07 6.02 -10.85
CA HIS A 79 11.60 7.15 -10.06
C HIS A 79 10.47 8.03 -9.51
N ARG A 80 9.50 8.41 -10.36
CA ARG A 80 8.36 9.24 -9.93
C ARG A 80 7.49 8.53 -8.91
N LEU A 81 7.19 7.25 -9.13
CA LEU A 81 6.40 6.44 -8.20
C LEU A 81 7.07 6.38 -6.83
N ARG A 82 8.37 6.12 -6.79
CA ARG A 82 9.14 6.10 -5.55
C ARG A 82 9.07 7.42 -4.80
N GLU A 83 9.36 8.55 -5.48
CA GLU A 83 9.28 9.87 -4.86
C GLU A 83 7.86 10.16 -4.34
N TYR A 84 6.85 9.77 -5.10
CA TYR A 84 5.46 9.89 -4.67
C TYR A 84 5.20 9.08 -3.40
N LEU A 85 5.59 7.80 -3.35
CA LEU A 85 5.36 6.93 -2.19
C LEU A 85 6.10 7.43 -0.93
N ILE A 86 7.35 7.88 -1.07
CA ILE A 86 8.11 8.46 0.07
C ILE A 86 7.40 9.71 0.61
N ASN A 87 6.98 10.61 -0.27
CA ASN A 87 6.28 11.82 0.12
C ASN A 87 4.90 11.51 0.71
N GLN A 88 4.19 10.52 0.15
CA GLN A 88 2.90 10.07 0.64
C GLN A 88 3.01 9.48 2.04
N ALA A 89 3.99 8.61 2.29
CA ALA A 89 4.23 8.03 3.62
C ALA A 89 4.49 9.13 4.68
N ALA A 90 5.32 10.11 4.36
CA ALA A 90 5.60 11.24 5.25
C ALA A 90 4.38 12.14 5.46
N TYR A 91 3.62 12.41 4.40
CA TYR A 91 2.40 13.22 4.46
C TYR A 91 1.32 12.54 5.31
N MET A 92 1.07 11.25 5.11
CA MET A 92 0.08 10.49 5.86
C MET A 92 0.43 10.43 7.35
N PHE A 93 1.71 10.20 7.68
CA PHE A 93 2.16 10.28 9.07
C PHE A 93 1.89 11.66 9.68
N LYS A 94 2.26 12.74 8.98
CA LYS A 94 2.03 14.10 9.47
C LYS A 94 0.54 14.38 9.68
N LYS A 95 -0.31 13.91 8.78
CA LYS A 95 -1.77 14.04 8.87
C LYS A 95 -2.31 13.32 10.11
N ASP A 96 -1.90 12.06 10.31
CA ASP A 96 -2.32 11.27 11.48
C ASP A 96 -1.81 11.92 12.79
N TYR A 97 -0.55 12.39 12.78
CA TYR A 97 0.02 13.06 13.93
C TYR A 97 -0.74 14.33 14.30
N MET A 98 -1.13 15.15 13.33
CA MET A 98 -1.94 16.35 13.56
C MET A 98 -3.35 16.03 14.07
N LEU A 99 -3.89 14.86 13.72
CA LEU A 99 -5.24 14.46 14.11
C LEU A 99 -5.29 13.82 15.50
N TYR A 100 -4.30 13.01 15.84
CA TYR A 100 -4.34 12.15 17.03
C TYR A 100 -3.34 12.55 18.12
N ALA A 101 -2.28 13.32 17.83
CA ALA A 101 -1.29 13.60 18.84
C ALA A 101 -1.82 14.51 19.95
N THR A 102 -1.54 14.13 21.18
CA THR A 102 -1.84 14.88 22.41
C THR A 102 -0.56 15.18 23.17
N PRO A 103 -0.48 16.28 23.93
CA PRO A 103 0.71 16.60 24.71
C PRO A 103 1.04 15.56 25.78
N GLU A 104 0.04 14.85 26.30
CA GLU A 104 0.16 13.92 27.41
C GLU A 104 0.65 12.54 26.98
N GLU A 105 0.26 12.08 25.77
CA GLU A 105 0.46 10.68 25.35
C GLU A 105 1.38 10.53 24.15
N SER A 106 1.57 11.61 23.38
CA SER A 106 2.35 11.55 22.16
C SER A 106 3.80 11.96 22.37
N LYS A 107 4.70 11.25 21.73
CA LYS A 107 6.11 11.65 21.63
C LYS A 107 6.29 12.65 20.48
N SER A 108 7.48 13.23 20.38
CA SER A 108 7.80 14.13 19.29
C SER A 108 7.67 13.47 17.91
N MET A 109 7.35 14.25 16.90
CA MET A 109 7.05 13.76 15.55
C MET A 109 8.19 12.95 14.92
N ASP A 110 9.44 13.25 15.27
CA ASP A 110 10.62 12.54 14.76
C ASP A 110 10.71 11.08 15.19
N VAL A 111 10.01 10.71 16.29
CA VAL A 111 9.94 9.33 16.78
C VAL A 111 9.16 8.43 15.83
N GLY A 112 8.04 8.93 15.28
CA GLY A 112 7.14 8.18 14.46
C GLY A 112 7.36 8.33 12.93
N ALA A 113 8.22 9.23 12.50
CA ALA A 113 8.41 9.50 11.09
C ALA A 113 9.07 8.32 10.35
N PRO A 114 8.53 7.88 9.18
CA PRO A 114 9.23 6.93 8.34
C PRO A 114 10.56 7.51 7.88
N ALA A 115 11.58 6.65 7.71
CA ALA A 115 12.92 7.13 7.40
C ALA A 115 13.58 6.32 6.27
N LEU A 116 14.28 7.03 5.38
CA LEU A 116 15.12 6.45 4.35
C LEU A 116 16.59 6.82 4.61
N ILE A 117 17.41 5.84 4.93
CA ILE A 117 18.85 5.98 5.10
C ILE A 117 19.52 5.57 3.81
N ARG A 118 20.29 6.49 3.25
CA ARG A 118 20.97 6.29 1.97
C ARG A 118 22.25 5.47 2.18
N GLY A 119 22.39 4.43 1.39
CA GLY A 119 23.60 3.64 1.28
C GLY A 119 24.49 4.07 0.11
N ASP A 120 25.43 3.22 -0.19
CA ASP A 120 26.36 3.39 -1.30
C ASP A 120 25.81 2.82 -2.64
N ALA A 121 26.67 2.74 -3.65
CA ALA A 121 26.35 2.24 -4.98
C ALA A 121 26.01 0.74 -5.05
N ARG A 122 26.16 -0.04 -3.98
CA ARG A 122 25.91 -1.50 -3.97
C ARG A 122 24.45 -1.83 -4.21
N LYS A 123 23.55 -0.88 -3.95
CA LYS A 123 22.10 -0.99 -4.21
C LYS A 123 21.45 -2.23 -3.60
N ILE A 124 21.94 -2.63 -2.41
CA ILE A 124 21.26 -3.61 -1.56
C ILE A 124 20.39 -2.81 -0.59
N GLY A 125 19.10 -3.09 -0.62
CA GLY A 125 18.11 -2.44 0.21
C GLY A 125 17.63 -3.33 1.35
N ILE A 126 17.41 -2.74 2.51
CA ILE A 126 16.86 -3.39 3.68
C ILE A 126 15.59 -2.64 4.08
N ILE A 127 14.50 -3.36 4.24
CA ILE A 127 13.28 -2.85 4.85
C ILE A 127 13.32 -3.31 6.31
N LEU A 128 13.34 -2.37 7.25
CA LEU A 128 13.51 -2.67 8.67
C LEU A 128 12.27 -2.24 9.44
N ILE A 129 11.52 -3.21 9.97
CA ILE A 129 10.18 -3.03 10.52
C ILE A 129 10.24 -3.05 12.04
N HIS A 130 9.67 -2.01 12.69
CA HIS A 130 9.58 -1.88 14.14
C HIS A 130 8.49 -2.77 14.75
N GLY A 131 8.48 -2.90 16.08
CA GLY A 131 7.52 -3.71 16.82
C GLY A 131 6.16 -3.07 17.03
N TYR A 132 5.23 -3.84 17.63
CA TYR A 132 3.93 -3.35 18.09
C TYR A 132 4.11 -2.37 19.26
N MET A 133 3.32 -1.33 19.31
CA MET A 133 3.43 -0.22 20.28
C MET A 133 4.77 0.54 20.25
N ALA A 134 5.60 0.26 19.27
CA ALA A 134 6.86 0.96 19.03
C ALA A 134 6.71 2.00 17.90
N ALA A 135 7.82 2.49 17.38
CA ALA A 135 7.85 3.47 16.30
C ALA A 135 9.14 3.29 15.47
N PRO A 136 9.25 3.91 14.30
CA PRO A 136 10.47 3.85 13.48
C PRO A 136 11.76 4.14 14.23
N LEU A 137 11.74 5.00 15.26
CA LEU A 137 12.91 5.30 16.08
C LEU A 137 13.50 4.06 16.78
N GLU A 138 12.67 3.05 17.14
CA GLU A 138 13.14 1.83 17.81
C GLU A 138 14.25 1.10 17.03
N VAL A 139 14.13 1.05 15.72
CA VAL A 139 15.07 0.33 14.86
C VAL A 139 16.06 1.26 14.15
N ARG A 140 16.01 2.56 14.44
CA ARG A 140 16.81 3.57 13.76
C ARG A 140 18.31 3.39 13.95
N ALA A 141 18.76 3.07 15.15
CA ALA A 141 20.18 2.85 15.43
C ALA A 141 20.75 1.69 14.58
N LEU A 142 19.99 0.60 14.45
CA LEU A 142 20.35 -0.52 13.58
C LEU A 142 20.36 -0.07 12.11
N ALA A 143 19.37 0.70 11.68
CA ALA A 143 19.30 1.21 10.31
C ALA A 143 20.48 2.12 9.97
N GLU A 144 20.88 3.01 10.87
CA GLU A 144 22.04 3.88 10.71
C GLU A 144 23.35 3.09 10.67
N TYR A 145 23.49 2.07 11.51
CA TYR A 145 24.62 1.16 11.44
C TYR A 145 24.69 0.44 10.09
N LEU A 146 23.58 -0.10 9.61
CA LEU A 146 23.51 -0.75 8.30
C LEU A 146 23.81 0.24 7.17
N GLY A 147 23.31 1.47 7.27
CA GLY A 147 23.61 2.56 6.36
C GLY A 147 25.11 2.87 6.30
N SER A 148 25.78 2.94 7.45
CA SER A 148 27.22 3.15 7.52
C SER A 148 28.03 2.03 6.88
N ARG A 149 27.43 0.84 6.71
CA ARG A 149 28.00 -0.31 5.97
C ARG A 149 27.66 -0.31 4.48
N GLY A 150 26.98 0.74 3.99
CA GLY A 150 26.69 0.93 2.59
C GLY A 150 25.33 0.37 2.13
N TYR A 151 24.49 -0.14 3.04
CA TYR A 151 23.14 -0.59 2.72
C TYR A 151 22.18 0.58 2.66
N TRP A 152 21.23 0.53 1.74
CA TRP A 152 20.06 1.39 1.77
C TRP A 152 19.06 0.82 2.77
N VAL A 153 18.56 1.61 3.69
CA VAL A 153 17.61 1.13 4.69
C VAL A 153 16.38 2.01 4.69
N TYR A 154 15.22 1.40 4.54
CA TYR A 154 13.94 2.07 4.72
C TYR A 154 13.25 1.54 5.97
N ILE A 155 12.80 2.44 6.81
CA ILE A 155 12.03 2.15 8.01
C ILE A 155 10.60 2.65 7.74
N PRO A 156 9.64 1.75 7.39
CA PRO A 156 8.25 2.13 7.27
C PRO A 156 7.69 2.51 8.64
N ARG A 157 6.76 3.45 8.68
CA ARG A 157 5.89 3.64 9.83
C ARG A 157 4.68 2.74 9.64
N LEU A 158 4.43 1.82 10.54
CA LEU A 158 3.19 1.06 10.57
C LEU A 158 2.04 2.01 10.95
N LYS A 159 0.92 1.97 10.20
CA LYS A 159 -0.23 2.86 10.46
C LYS A 159 -0.67 2.78 11.93
N GLY A 160 -0.99 3.92 12.51
CA GLY A 160 -1.37 4.04 13.92
C GLY A 160 -0.20 4.14 14.91
N HIS A 161 1.05 3.84 14.50
CA HIS A 161 2.21 3.91 15.38
C HIS A 161 2.87 5.30 15.34
N GLY A 162 3.49 5.69 16.44
CA GLY A 162 4.24 6.95 16.58
C GLY A 162 3.36 8.21 16.67
N THR A 163 2.08 8.05 16.95
CA THR A 163 1.08 9.09 17.19
C THR A 163 0.57 8.98 18.64
N ALA A 164 -0.65 8.48 18.82
CA ALA A 164 -1.27 8.25 20.13
C ALA A 164 -1.91 6.86 20.17
N PRO A 165 -2.22 6.32 21.37
CA PRO A 165 -2.88 5.03 21.53
C PRO A 165 -4.21 4.92 20.78
N GLU A 166 -4.97 6.02 20.69
CA GLU A 166 -6.25 6.08 19.98
C GLU A 166 -6.08 5.82 18.48
N ASP A 167 -5.04 6.37 17.83
CA ASP A 167 -4.76 6.08 16.42
C ASP A 167 -4.47 4.59 16.24
N LEU A 168 -3.62 4.02 17.09
CA LEU A 168 -3.28 2.59 17.02
C LEU A 168 -4.51 1.69 17.23
N ALA A 169 -5.40 2.06 18.16
CA ALA A 169 -6.61 1.30 18.46
C ALA A 169 -7.60 1.24 17.27
N THR A 170 -7.51 2.16 16.33
CA THR A 170 -8.37 2.17 15.13
C THR A 170 -7.80 1.37 13.96
N ARG A 171 -6.57 0.84 14.06
CA ARG A 171 -5.86 0.21 12.95
C ARG A 171 -5.87 -1.30 13.03
N GLY A 172 -6.07 -1.92 11.88
CA GLY A 172 -6.02 -3.36 11.75
C GLY A 172 -4.69 -3.88 11.18
N TYR A 173 -4.47 -5.18 11.30
CA TYR A 173 -3.29 -5.86 10.79
C TYR A 173 -3.03 -5.60 9.29
N LEU A 174 -4.08 -5.62 8.47
CA LEU A 174 -3.96 -5.40 7.03
C LEU A 174 -3.38 -4.02 6.68
N GLU A 175 -3.67 -3.00 7.48
CA GLU A 175 -3.08 -1.67 7.29
C GLU A 175 -1.58 -1.64 7.61
N TRP A 176 -1.12 -2.53 8.49
CA TRP A 176 0.32 -2.69 8.74
C TRP A 176 1.00 -3.44 7.60
N VAL A 177 0.34 -4.48 7.06
CA VAL A 177 0.81 -5.16 5.84
C VAL A 177 0.96 -4.15 4.69
N GLU A 178 -0.05 -3.32 4.43
CA GLU A 178 0.02 -2.25 3.43
C GLU A 178 1.23 -1.32 3.66
N SER A 179 1.51 -0.94 4.90
CA SER A 179 2.65 -0.08 5.24
C SER A 179 3.99 -0.74 4.86
N VAL A 180 4.09 -2.06 5.01
CA VAL A 180 5.29 -2.83 4.65
C VAL A 180 5.40 -3.01 3.14
N GLU A 181 4.28 -3.27 2.46
CA GLU A 181 4.21 -3.37 1.00
C GLU A 181 4.58 -2.04 0.31
N GLU A 182 4.12 -0.91 0.84
CA GLU A 182 4.56 0.42 0.39
C GLU A 182 6.07 0.58 0.55
N GLY A 183 6.62 0.16 1.69
CA GLY A 183 8.06 0.13 1.94
C GLY A 183 8.82 -0.73 0.93
N TYR A 184 8.27 -1.89 0.59
CA TYR A 184 8.81 -2.75 -0.46
C TYR A 184 8.81 -2.05 -1.82
N ALA A 185 7.70 -1.42 -2.21
CA ALA A 185 7.59 -0.72 -3.48
C ALA A 185 8.59 0.45 -3.60
N ILE A 186 8.80 1.21 -2.51
CA ILE A 186 9.82 2.26 -2.42
C ILE A 186 11.22 1.67 -2.68
N MET A 187 11.56 0.59 -1.98
CA MET A 187 12.90 0.01 -2.03
C MET A 187 13.17 -0.77 -3.32
N ALA A 188 12.16 -1.38 -3.92
CA ALA A 188 12.25 -2.01 -5.25
C ALA A 188 12.52 -0.98 -6.36
N GLY A 189 12.09 0.27 -6.15
CA GLY A 189 12.45 1.39 -7.03
C GLY A 189 13.88 1.91 -6.86
N LEU A 190 14.57 1.54 -5.77
CA LEU A 190 15.93 1.99 -5.43
C LEU A 190 16.99 0.93 -5.62
N CYS A 191 16.70 -0.30 -5.20
CA CYS A 191 17.67 -1.35 -5.01
C CYS A 191 17.36 -2.56 -5.88
N ARG A 192 18.41 -3.29 -6.29
CA ARG A 192 18.26 -4.52 -7.10
C ARG A 192 18.01 -5.75 -6.23
N LYS A 193 18.55 -5.75 -5.03
CA LYS A 193 18.44 -6.84 -4.06
C LYS A 193 17.79 -6.28 -2.81
N LEU A 194 16.76 -6.95 -2.33
CA LEU A 194 16.03 -6.54 -1.15
C LEU A 194 16.08 -7.61 -0.08
N VAL A 195 16.29 -7.15 1.12
CA VAL A 195 16.18 -7.92 2.35
C VAL A 195 15.09 -7.26 3.20
N VAL A 196 14.23 -8.04 3.79
CA VAL A 196 13.26 -7.55 4.76
C VAL A 196 13.58 -8.11 6.13
N GLY A 197 13.41 -7.30 7.15
CA GLY A 197 13.57 -7.77 8.52
C GLY A 197 12.81 -6.90 9.50
N GLY A 198 12.62 -7.42 10.69
CA GLY A 198 11.90 -6.69 11.71
C GLY A 198 12.10 -7.26 13.11
N PHE A 199 11.56 -6.53 14.08
CA PHE A 199 11.60 -6.85 15.48
C PHE A 199 10.18 -7.11 16.01
N SER A 200 10.00 -8.17 16.81
CA SER A 200 8.70 -8.53 17.42
C SER A 200 7.59 -8.67 16.35
N ALA A 201 6.49 -7.90 16.45
CA ALA A 201 5.42 -7.88 15.44
C ALA A 201 5.94 -7.54 14.05
N GLY A 202 6.91 -6.61 13.94
CA GLY A 202 7.59 -6.30 12.67
C GLY A 202 8.34 -7.49 12.07
N ALA A 203 8.82 -8.41 12.91
CA ALA A 203 9.41 -9.66 12.43
C ALA A 203 8.35 -10.60 11.82
N GLY A 204 7.15 -10.65 12.40
CA GLY A 204 6.00 -11.35 11.83
C GLY A 204 5.62 -10.80 10.45
N LEU A 205 5.49 -9.47 10.36
CA LEU A 205 5.20 -8.79 9.08
C LEU A 205 6.28 -9.01 8.03
N ALA A 206 7.55 -9.08 8.44
CA ALA A 206 8.66 -9.40 7.52
C ALA A 206 8.54 -10.81 6.94
N LEU A 207 8.12 -11.78 7.75
CA LEU A 207 7.88 -13.15 7.31
C LEU A 207 6.64 -13.24 6.40
N ASP A 208 5.59 -12.50 6.72
CA ASP A 208 4.36 -12.45 5.93
C ASP A 208 4.61 -11.89 4.53
N LEU A 209 5.40 -10.84 4.40
CA LEU A 209 5.79 -10.27 3.11
C LEU A 209 6.53 -11.28 2.21
N CYS A 210 7.20 -12.28 2.76
CA CYS A 210 7.93 -13.27 1.98
C CYS A 210 7.01 -14.18 1.15
N SER A 211 5.75 -14.36 1.56
CA SER A 211 4.81 -15.23 0.87
C SER A 211 4.37 -14.68 -0.50
N PRO A 212 3.91 -13.42 -0.61
CA PRO A 212 3.50 -12.83 -1.88
C PRO A 212 4.68 -12.32 -2.73
N VAL A 213 5.85 -12.04 -2.12
CA VAL A 213 6.99 -11.44 -2.82
C VAL A 213 8.08 -12.47 -3.07
N GLY A 214 8.11 -13.00 -4.31
CA GLY A 214 9.09 -14.02 -4.70
C GLY A 214 10.53 -13.53 -4.89
N ASP A 215 10.77 -12.22 -5.01
CA ASP A 215 12.06 -11.64 -5.40
C ASP A 215 12.90 -11.11 -4.21
N LEU A 216 12.56 -11.47 -2.97
CA LEU A 216 13.36 -11.09 -1.82
C LEU A 216 14.67 -11.88 -1.78
N SER A 217 15.80 -11.17 -1.57
CA SER A 217 17.13 -11.77 -1.45
C SER A 217 17.40 -12.37 -0.06
N GLY A 218 16.58 -12.05 0.91
CA GLY A 218 16.66 -12.60 2.26
C GLY A 218 15.64 -11.99 3.20
N VAL A 219 15.41 -12.68 4.30
CA VAL A 219 14.59 -12.24 5.43
C VAL A 219 15.34 -12.49 6.73
N PHE A 220 15.17 -11.62 7.71
CA PHE A 220 15.55 -11.88 9.09
C PHE A 220 14.45 -11.45 10.06
N ALA A 221 14.28 -12.22 11.10
CA ALA A 221 13.23 -12.01 12.10
C ALA A 221 13.85 -12.02 13.50
N ILE A 222 13.70 -10.93 14.25
CA ILE A 222 14.21 -10.80 15.61
C ILE A 222 13.03 -10.92 16.57
N SER A 223 13.04 -11.99 17.37
CA SER A 223 11.99 -12.28 18.37
C SER A 223 10.55 -12.25 17.81
N PRO A 224 10.24 -12.97 16.71
CA PRO A 224 8.91 -13.02 16.13
C PRO A 224 7.92 -13.64 17.11
N PRO A 225 6.68 -13.10 17.24
CA PRO A 225 5.68 -13.60 18.21
C PRO A 225 4.90 -14.80 17.65
N PHE A 226 5.54 -15.95 17.49
CA PHE A 226 4.86 -17.18 17.05
C PHE A 226 3.83 -17.71 18.08
N LYS A 227 4.03 -17.39 19.35
CA LYS A 227 3.10 -17.75 20.43
C LYS A 227 3.17 -16.71 21.53
N LEU A 228 2.03 -16.10 21.83
CA LEU A 228 1.91 -15.21 22.98
C LEU A 228 1.85 -16.08 24.24
N GLN A 229 2.87 -15.99 25.08
CA GLN A 229 2.97 -16.75 26.34
C GLN A 229 2.25 -16.05 27.50
N ASP A 230 2.08 -14.74 27.42
CA ASP A 230 1.45 -13.94 28.46
C ASP A 230 -0.07 -14.00 28.35
N PHE A 231 -0.72 -14.43 29.46
CA PHE A 231 -2.18 -14.51 29.53
C PHE A 231 -2.85 -13.13 29.41
N SER A 232 -2.20 -12.07 29.84
CA SER A 232 -2.67 -10.69 29.74
C SER A 232 -2.73 -10.21 28.29
N ALA A 233 -1.87 -10.69 27.42
CA ALA A 233 -1.88 -10.37 25.99
C ALA A 233 -3.15 -10.89 25.26
N ARG A 234 -3.89 -11.83 25.86
CA ARG A 234 -5.18 -12.31 25.33
C ARG A 234 -6.32 -11.31 25.50
N PHE A 235 -6.15 -10.31 26.37
CA PHE A 235 -7.12 -9.25 26.62
C PHE A 235 -6.81 -7.94 25.87
N VAL A 236 -5.68 -7.88 25.18
CA VAL A 236 -5.50 -6.81 24.18
C VAL A 236 -6.61 -7.04 23.15
N PRO A 237 -7.46 -6.02 22.86
CA PRO A 237 -8.54 -6.17 21.88
C PRO A 237 -7.95 -6.82 20.63
N ALA A 238 -8.57 -7.91 20.20
CA ALA A 238 -8.03 -8.74 19.16
C ALA A 238 -7.64 -7.87 17.97
N VAL A 239 -6.37 -7.69 17.80
CA VAL A 239 -5.83 -7.47 16.46
C VAL A 239 -6.31 -8.71 15.73
N ASN A 240 -7.39 -8.58 14.94
CA ASN A 240 -7.90 -9.65 14.11
C ASN A 240 -6.75 -10.04 13.17
N LEU A 241 -6.01 -11.07 13.56
CA LEU A 241 -5.04 -11.77 12.74
C LEU A 241 -5.78 -12.55 11.67
#